data_454619121c9a2b1e1963278a4b86766c
#
_entry.id   454619121c9a2b1e1963278a4b86766c
#
_cell.length_a   1.000
_cell.length_b   1.000
_cell.length_c   1.000
_cell.angle_alpha   90.00
_cell.angle_beta   90.00
_cell.angle_gamma   90.00
#
_symmetry.space_group_name_H-M   'P 1'
#
loop_
_entity.id
_entity.type
_entity.pdbx_description
1 polymer ?
#
loop_
_entity_poly.entity_id
_entity_poly.type
_entity_poly.pdbx_seq_one_letter_code
_entity_poly.pdbx_strand_id
1 'polypeptide(L)'
;MKYFPKVSRGNIYLSPMNAEDYEIVTKWMNDSRITNGTHWGPRMVTLQKEKEYLGWLPNDWQYEFAIVRKDDDKLLWLTWLFRVNQINQTAELWISIWEFDEHNKWYWTDAINALLFFVYNTLNLYNISLWVKSFNEKAIAYYRKCWFKEVWKKHHCEYCNWKRYDWILMEILKPDWVKKNK
;
A
#
# COMPACT_ATOMS: atom_id res chain seq x y z
N MET A 1 13.77 17.83 9.86
CA MET A 1 12.49 17.28 9.31
C MET A 1 12.84 16.08 8.47
N LYS A 2 12.29 14.92 8.78
CA LYS A 2 12.61 13.64 8.10
C LYS A 2 11.66 13.37 6.92
N TYR A 3 10.42 13.81 7.03
CA TYR A 3 9.39 13.57 6.03
C TYR A 3 8.82 14.87 5.50
N PHE A 4 8.36 14.85 4.24
CA PHE A 4 7.88 16.00 3.50
C PHE A 4 6.44 15.76 3.02
N PRO A 5 5.43 16.38 3.65
CA PRO A 5 4.04 16.15 3.30
C PRO A 5 3.72 16.49 1.84
N LYS A 6 3.35 15.50 1.03
CA LYS A 6 2.90 15.67 -0.36
C LYS A 6 1.38 15.76 -0.45
N VAL A 7 0.68 14.85 0.26
CA VAL A 7 -0.77 14.83 0.35
C VAL A 7 -1.15 14.51 1.79
N SER A 8 -2.01 15.32 2.38
CA SER A 8 -2.52 15.12 3.74
C SER A 8 -4.01 14.81 3.74
N ARG A 9 -4.41 13.75 4.44
CA ARG A 9 -5.81 13.37 4.68
C ARG A 9 -5.98 12.81 6.08
N GLY A 10 -7.07 13.18 6.76
CA GLY A 10 -7.30 12.73 8.13
C GLY A 10 -6.08 12.95 9.01
N ASN A 11 -5.65 11.90 9.68
CA ASN A 11 -4.54 11.90 10.65
C ASN A 11 -3.18 11.49 10.06
N ILE A 12 -3.07 11.38 8.74
CA ILE A 12 -1.83 10.99 8.06
C ILE A 12 -1.46 11.95 6.92
N TYR A 13 -0.25 11.83 6.48
CA TYR A 13 0.19 12.37 5.20
C TYR A 13 1.06 11.37 4.44
N LEU A 14 1.09 11.53 3.12
CA LEU A 14 2.02 10.84 2.23
C LEU A 14 3.28 11.67 2.08
N SER A 15 4.42 11.03 2.20
CA SER A 15 5.76 11.60 2.02
C SER A 15 6.56 10.73 1.05
N PRO A 16 7.55 11.27 0.34
CA PRO A 16 8.58 10.42 -0.24
C PRO A 16 9.18 9.50 0.82
N MET A 17 9.58 8.29 0.41
CA MET A 17 10.28 7.37 1.30
C MET A 17 11.65 7.94 1.68
N ASN A 18 12.10 7.61 2.88
CA ASN A 18 13.41 8.03 3.36
C ASN A 18 14.34 6.82 3.46
N ALA A 19 15.51 6.90 2.85
CA ALA A 19 16.50 5.82 2.91
C ALA A 19 16.94 5.47 4.34
N GLU A 20 16.85 6.43 5.27
CA GLU A 20 17.16 6.19 6.69
C GLU A 20 16.13 5.29 7.42
N ASP A 21 15.01 4.96 6.77
CA ASP A 21 14.00 4.06 7.34
C ASP A 21 14.37 2.57 7.22
N TYR A 22 15.53 2.25 6.67
CA TYR A 22 15.95 0.88 6.38
C TYR A 22 15.92 -0.05 7.61
N GLU A 23 16.21 0.45 8.80
CA GLU A 23 16.19 -0.37 10.02
C GLU A 23 14.77 -0.82 10.38
N ILE A 24 13.82 0.11 10.41
CA ILE A 24 12.43 -0.21 10.73
C ILE A 24 11.79 -1.05 9.61
N VAL A 25 12.09 -0.75 8.36
CA VAL A 25 11.59 -1.52 7.22
C VAL A 25 12.16 -2.94 7.23
N THR A 26 13.47 -3.11 7.51
CA THR A 26 14.08 -4.44 7.68
C THR A 26 13.40 -5.24 8.78
N LYS A 27 13.09 -4.61 9.91
CA LYS A 27 12.35 -5.25 11.01
C LYS A 27 10.99 -5.75 10.52
N TRP A 28 10.26 -4.93 9.81
CA TRP A 28 8.97 -5.30 9.24
C TRP A 28 9.08 -6.43 8.22
N MET A 29 10.04 -6.35 7.30
CA MET A 29 10.25 -7.35 6.24
C MET A 29 10.61 -8.73 6.78
N ASN A 30 11.17 -8.82 7.98
CA ASN A 30 11.50 -10.08 8.63
C ASN A 30 10.45 -10.54 9.67
N ASP A 31 9.38 -9.79 9.89
CA ASP A 31 8.29 -10.20 10.78
C ASP A 31 7.25 -11.04 10.00
N SER A 32 7.19 -12.33 10.29
CA SER A 32 6.28 -13.27 9.63
C SER A 32 4.80 -12.91 9.84
N ARG A 33 4.44 -12.28 10.96
CA ARG A 33 3.05 -11.82 11.22
C ARG A 33 2.60 -10.80 10.18
N ILE A 34 3.55 -10.10 9.64
CA ILE A 34 3.41 -9.02 8.68
C ILE A 34 3.50 -9.57 7.25
N THR A 35 4.57 -10.30 6.97
CA THR A 35 4.91 -10.72 5.62
C THR A 35 4.08 -11.89 5.10
N ASN A 36 3.49 -12.73 5.95
CA ASN A 36 2.65 -13.85 5.54
C ASN A 36 1.45 -13.44 4.65
N GLY A 37 0.94 -12.22 4.81
CA GLY A 37 -0.12 -11.66 3.98
C GLY A 37 0.36 -11.08 2.65
N THR A 38 1.67 -11.00 2.40
CA THR A 38 2.29 -10.33 1.25
C THR A 38 3.04 -11.31 0.35
N HIS A 39 3.54 -10.85 -0.79
CA HIS A 39 4.47 -11.60 -1.65
C HIS A 39 5.84 -11.86 -1.00
N TRP A 40 6.15 -11.14 0.08
CA TRP A 40 7.46 -11.13 0.71
C TRP A 40 7.63 -12.21 1.77
N GLY A 41 6.55 -12.96 2.11
CA GLY A 41 6.48 -13.90 3.22
C GLY A 41 7.71 -14.79 3.43
N PRO A 42 8.25 -15.46 2.41
CA PRO A 42 9.39 -16.35 2.57
C PRO A 42 10.76 -15.66 2.51
N ARG A 43 10.81 -14.34 2.33
CA ARG A 43 12.09 -13.62 2.17
C ARG A 43 12.68 -13.25 3.52
N MET A 44 14.00 -13.39 3.59
CA MET A 44 14.82 -12.86 4.68
C MET A 44 15.66 -11.71 4.12
N VAL A 45 15.54 -10.54 4.73
CA VAL A 45 16.17 -9.31 4.27
C VAL A 45 17.22 -8.85 5.28
N THR A 46 18.43 -8.57 4.82
CA THR A 46 19.49 -8.00 5.67
C THR A 46 19.39 -6.49 5.71
N LEU A 47 19.88 -5.87 6.79
CA LEU A 47 19.96 -4.41 6.92
C LEU A 47 20.65 -3.76 5.71
N GLN A 48 21.75 -4.36 5.23
CA GLN A 48 22.48 -3.81 4.10
C GLN A 48 21.65 -3.83 2.82
N LYS A 49 20.98 -4.95 2.51
CA LYS A 49 20.12 -5.06 1.33
C LYS A 49 18.99 -4.05 1.36
N GLU A 50 18.37 -3.86 2.53
CA GLU A 50 17.28 -2.89 2.65
C GLU A 50 17.76 -1.45 2.52
N LYS A 51 18.93 -1.15 3.09
CA LYS A 51 19.57 0.17 2.93
C LYS A 51 19.90 0.47 1.48
N GLU A 52 20.45 -0.49 0.75
CA GLU A 52 20.72 -0.37 -0.67
C GLU A 52 19.43 -0.18 -1.47
N TYR A 53 18.40 -0.98 -1.19
CA TYR A 53 17.10 -0.89 -1.85
C TYR A 53 16.46 0.48 -1.65
N LEU A 54 16.33 0.95 -0.41
CA LEU A 54 15.75 2.26 -0.13
C LEU A 54 16.59 3.42 -0.67
N GLY A 55 17.92 3.25 -0.76
CA GLY A 55 18.82 4.23 -1.37
C GLY A 55 18.68 4.32 -2.89
N TRP A 56 18.16 3.28 -3.54
CA TRP A 56 17.94 3.23 -5.00
C TRP A 56 16.56 3.81 -5.40
N LEU A 57 15.57 3.78 -4.50
CA LEU A 57 14.20 4.19 -4.77
C LEU A 57 14.06 5.63 -5.33
N PRO A 58 14.83 6.63 -4.90
CA PRO A 58 14.69 7.99 -5.39
C PRO A 58 15.04 8.17 -6.88
N ASN A 59 15.66 7.19 -7.51
CA ASN A 59 16.14 7.28 -8.89
C ASN A 59 15.20 6.60 -9.90
N ASP A 60 14.15 5.93 -9.43
CA ASP A 60 13.20 5.24 -10.31
C ASP A 60 11.86 5.99 -10.34
N TRP A 61 11.26 6.04 -11.52
CA TRP A 61 9.99 6.76 -11.79
C TRP A 61 8.76 6.10 -11.15
N GLN A 62 8.96 5.32 -10.11
CA GLN A 62 7.86 4.67 -9.38
C GLN A 62 7.32 5.63 -8.31
N TYR A 63 6.03 5.53 -8.07
CA TYR A 63 5.38 6.31 -7.02
C TYR A 63 5.40 5.50 -5.73
N GLU A 64 6.34 5.84 -4.87
CA GLU A 64 6.58 5.18 -3.60
C GLU A 64 6.40 6.18 -2.47
N PHE A 65 5.62 5.79 -1.46
CA PHE A 65 5.28 6.69 -0.38
C PHE A 65 5.48 6.05 0.99
N ALA A 66 6.01 6.84 1.90
CA ALA A 66 5.87 6.65 3.33
C ALA A 66 4.51 7.21 3.77
N ILE A 67 3.75 6.44 4.53
CA ILE A 67 2.55 6.89 5.21
C ILE A 67 2.93 7.27 6.63
N VAL A 68 2.80 8.54 6.94
CA VAL A 68 3.32 9.13 8.17
C VAL A 68 2.18 9.71 8.99
N ARG A 69 2.20 9.47 10.30
CA ARG A 69 1.25 10.04 11.24
C ARG A 69 1.55 11.53 11.47
N LYS A 70 0.51 12.36 11.49
CA LYS A 70 0.67 13.82 11.61
C LYS A 70 1.15 14.30 12.96
N ASP A 71 0.77 13.60 14.02
CA ASP A 71 0.96 14.11 15.39
C ASP A 71 2.42 14.07 15.84
N ASP A 72 3.17 13.06 15.36
CA ASP A 72 4.54 12.79 15.85
C ASP A 72 5.52 12.40 14.74
N ASP A 73 5.14 12.57 13.48
CA ASP A 73 5.92 12.18 12.31
C ASP A 73 6.36 10.69 12.32
N LYS A 74 5.56 9.84 12.97
CA LYS A 74 5.84 8.40 13.02
C LYS A 74 5.54 7.76 11.67
N LEU A 75 6.52 7.03 11.12
CA LEU A 75 6.31 6.15 9.98
C LEU A 75 5.37 5.02 10.40
N LEU A 76 4.24 4.90 9.71
CA LEU A 76 3.25 3.85 9.96
C LEU A 76 3.44 2.66 9.00
N TRP A 77 3.63 2.94 7.70
CA TRP A 77 3.85 1.93 6.66
C TRP A 77 4.28 2.55 5.34
N LEU A 78 4.45 1.67 4.34
CA LEU A 78 4.86 2.01 3.00
C LEU A 78 3.80 1.62 1.99
N THR A 79 3.74 2.32 0.86
CA THR A 79 2.81 2.04 -0.22
C THR A 79 3.42 2.39 -1.57
N TRP A 80 3.02 1.69 -2.62
CA TRP A 80 3.54 1.83 -3.98
C TRP A 80 2.42 1.85 -5.01
N LEU A 81 2.69 2.56 -6.12
CA LEU A 81 1.92 2.39 -7.35
C LEU A 81 2.82 1.71 -8.38
N PHE A 82 2.38 0.56 -8.84
CA PHE A 82 3.05 -0.20 -9.88
C PHE A 82 2.34 -0.06 -11.21
N ARG A 83 3.06 -0.39 -12.30
CA ARG A 83 2.49 -0.46 -13.64
C ARG A 83 1.69 0.78 -14.01
N VAL A 84 2.17 1.94 -13.60
CA VAL A 84 1.52 3.20 -13.94
C VAL A 84 1.57 3.40 -15.45
N ASN A 85 0.39 3.41 -16.08
CA ASN A 85 0.22 3.60 -17.50
C ASN A 85 -0.59 4.89 -17.74
N GLN A 86 0.10 5.94 -18.16
CA GLN A 86 -0.51 7.25 -18.38
C GLN A 86 -1.45 7.26 -19.61
N ILE A 87 -1.17 6.42 -20.62
CA ILE A 87 -2.00 6.34 -21.83
C ILE A 87 -3.36 5.71 -21.48
N ASN A 88 -3.33 4.58 -20.79
CA ASN A 88 -4.55 3.86 -20.38
C ASN A 88 -5.11 4.39 -19.06
N GLN A 89 -4.43 5.32 -18.41
CA GLN A 89 -4.80 5.93 -17.13
C GLN A 89 -5.04 4.87 -16.02
N THR A 90 -4.17 3.89 -15.93
CA THR A 90 -4.28 2.79 -14.97
C THR A 90 -3.05 2.69 -14.07
N ALA A 91 -3.22 2.15 -12.87
CA ALA A 91 -2.12 1.71 -12.01
C ALA A 91 -2.56 0.56 -11.10
N GLU A 92 -1.58 -0.14 -10.56
CA GLU A 92 -1.76 -1.17 -9.54
C GLU A 92 -1.26 -0.64 -8.20
N LEU A 93 -2.14 -0.62 -7.21
CA LEU A 93 -1.83 -0.19 -5.85
C LEU A 93 -1.29 -1.37 -5.05
N TRP A 94 -0.18 -1.16 -4.38
CA TRP A 94 0.28 -2.03 -3.32
C TRP A 94 0.38 -1.25 -2.01
N ILE A 95 -0.24 -1.75 -0.97
CA ILE A 95 -0.18 -1.18 0.37
C ILE A 95 -0.03 -2.31 1.38
N SER A 96 0.93 -2.18 2.28
CA SER A 96 1.18 -3.13 3.35
C SER A 96 1.07 -2.43 4.69
N ILE A 97 0.29 -2.99 5.60
CA ILE A 97 0.12 -2.45 6.96
C ILE A 97 0.97 -3.27 7.90
N TRP A 98 1.84 -2.60 8.65
CA TRP A 98 2.88 -3.23 9.43
C TRP A 98 2.72 -3.11 10.94
N GLU A 99 1.95 -2.17 11.46
CA GLU A 99 1.75 -2.03 12.90
C GLU A 99 0.41 -2.59 13.35
N PHE A 100 0.44 -3.80 13.93
CA PHE A 100 -0.74 -4.46 14.51
C PHE A 100 -1.24 -3.79 15.79
N ASP A 101 -0.40 -3.06 16.50
CA ASP A 101 -0.71 -2.49 17.82
C ASP A 101 -1.39 -1.11 17.73
N GLU A 102 -1.34 -0.45 16.59
CA GLU A 102 -2.06 0.80 16.37
C GLU A 102 -3.47 0.48 15.83
N HIS A 103 -4.34 0.04 16.72
CA HIS A 103 -5.73 -0.33 16.44
C HIS A 103 -6.62 0.81 15.93
N ASN A 104 -6.07 1.92 15.49
CA ASN A 104 -6.80 3.00 14.88
C ASN A 104 -7.15 2.67 13.42
N LYS A 105 -8.30 2.04 13.26
CA LYS A 105 -8.95 1.70 11.98
C LYS A 105 -9.03 2.87 10.99
N TRP A 106 -8.81 4.09 11.44
CA TRP A 106 -8.88 5.33 10.67
C TRP A 106 -7.65 5.56 9.79
N TYR A 107 -6.44 5.26 10.26
CA TYR A 107 -5.21 5.50 9.50
C TYR A 107 -5.18 4.78 8.16
N TRP A 108 -5.71 3.56 8.12
CA TRP A 108 -5.82 2.80 6.87
C TRP A 108 -6.74 3.47 5.85
N THR A 109 -7.92 3.89 6.29
CA THR A 109 -8.88 4.57 5.43
C THR A 109 -8.34 5.91 4.97
N ASP A 110 -7.69 6.66 5.87
CA ASP A 110 -7.05 7.92 5.56
C ASP A 110 -5.93 7.74 4.52
N ALA A 111 -5.11 6.69 4.66
CA ALA A 111 -4.03 6.38 3.74
C ALA A 111 -4.54 6.04 2.33
N ILE A 112 -5.53 5.15 2.22
CA ILE A 112 -6.13 4.84 0.92
C ILE A 112 -6.78 6.09 0.31
N ASN A 113 -7.50 6.89 1.09
CA ASN A 113 -8.11 8.12 0.59
C ASN A 113 -7.07 9.15 0.14
N ALA A 114 -5.92 9.25 0.83
CA ALA A 114 -4.82 10.11 0.42
C ALA A 114 -4.19 9.65 -0.91
N LEU A 115 -3.99 8.34 -1.05
CA LEU A 115 -3.48 7.75 -2.30
C LEU A 115 -4.45 7.94 -3.45
N LEU A 116 -5.73 7.64 -3.26
CA LEU A 116 -6.75 7.82 -4.31
C LEU A 116 -6.89 9.29 -4.69
N PHE A 117 -6.78 10.20 -3.73
CA PHE A 117 -6.74 11.63 -4.02
C PHE A 117 -5.55 12.00 -4.92
N PHE A 118 -4.35 11.53 -4.57
CA PHE A 118 -3.14 11.76 -5.36
C PHE A 118 -3.28 11.17 -6.77
N VAL A 119 -3.72 9.93 -6.86
CA VAL A 119 -3.88 9.22 -8.12
C VAL A 119 -4.87 9.90 -9.07
N TYR A 120 -6.04 10.30 -8.56
CA TYR A 120 -7.11 10.85 -9.40
C TYR A 120 -6.96 12.34 -9.70
N ASN A 121 -6.35 13.11 -8.79
CA ASN A 121 -6.25 14.57 -8.97
C ASN A 121 -4.86 15.04 -9.41
N THR A 122 -3.80 14.30 -9.08
CA THR A 122 -2.43 14.68 -9.46
C THR A 122 -1.98 13.90 -10.69
N LEU A 123 -2.14 12.57 -10.69
CA LEU A 123 -1.72 11.73 -11.81
C LEU A 123 -2.80 11.61 -12.90
N ASN A 124 -4.01 12.05 -12.62
CA ASN A 124 -5.16 11.97 -13.53
C ASN A 124 -5.43 10.56 -14.07
N LEU A 125 -5.21 9.53 -13.23
CA LEU A 125 -5.53 8.16 -13.61
C LEU A 125 -7.05 7.92 -13.53
N TYR A 126 -7.51 6.81 -14.11
CA TYR A 126 -8.93 6.46 -14.20
C TYR A 126 -9.28 5.20 -13.42
N ASN A 127 -8.46 4.14 -13.54
CA ASN A 127 -8.70 2.84 -12.89
C ASN A 127 -7.51 2.47 -12.01
N ILE A 128 -7.79 2.17 -10.74
CA ILE A 128 -6.81 1.67 -9.78
C ILE A 128 -7.21 0.28 -9.35
N SER A 129 -6.32 -0.68 -9.56
CA SER A 129 -6.50 -2.06 -9.16
C SER A 129 -5.53 -2.46 -8.05
N LEU A 130 -5.85 -3.55 -7.36
CA LEU A 130 -4.97 -4.20 -6.40
C LEU A 130 -5.26 -5.70 -6.34
N TRP A 131 -4.28 -6.45 -5.87
CA TRP A 131 -4.42 -7.86 -5.59
C TRP A 131 -4.42 -8.12 -4.09
N VAL A 132 -5.33 -8.98 -3.63
CA VAL A 132 -5.40 -9.39 -2.23
C VAL A 132 -5.58 -10.91 -2.13
N LYS A 133 -4.91 -11.53 -1.18
CA LYS A 133 -5.05 -12.97 -0.91
C LYS A 133 -6.40 -13.25 -0.25
N SER A 134 -7.11 -14.29 -0.69
CA SER A 134 -8.47 -14.60 -0.23
C SER A 134 -8.59 -14.88 1.27
N PHE A 135 -7.50 -15.27 1.92
CA PHE A 135 -7.50 -15.46 3.37
C PHE A 135 -7.35 -14.16 4.17
N ASN A 136 -6.99 -13.04 3.51
CA ASN A 136 -6.85 -11.75 4.18
C ASN A 136 -8.19 -11.00 4.21
N GLU A 137 -9.17 -11.59 4.91
CA GLU A 137 -10.53 -11.06 5.00
C GLU A 137 -10.59 -9.63 5.56
N LYS A 138 -9.66 -9.30 6.47
CA LYS A 138 -9.55 -7.94 7.03
C LYS A 138 -9.22 -6.91 5.94
N ALA A 139 -8.20 -7.19 5.13
CA ALA A 139 -7.82 -6.28 4.03
C ALA A 139 -8.95 -6.15 3.01
N ILE A 140 -9.58 -7.26 2.62
CA ILE A 140 -10.73 -7.27 1.69
C ILE A 140 -11.85 -6.38 2.24
N ALA A 141 -12.20 -6.51 3.52
CA ALA A 141 -13.23 -5.68 4.15
C ALA A 141 -12.86 -4.19 4.16
N TYR A 142 -11.58 -3.85 4.35
CA TYR A 142 -11.12 -2.46 4.28
C TYR A 142 -11.18 -1.92 2.86
N TYR A 143 -10.74 -2.68 1.85
CA TYR A 143 -10.83 -2.25 0.46
C TYR A 143 -12.27 -2.03 0.03
N ARG A 144 -13.21 -2.91 0.41
CA ARG A 144 -14.65 -2.71 0.16
C ARG A 144 -15.17 -1.42 0.81
N LYS A 145 -14.75 -1.09 2.04
CA LYS A 145 -15.08 0.21 2.68
C LYS A 145 -14.53 1.41 1.92
N CYS A 146 -13.42 1.24 1.24
CA CYS A 146 -12.83 2.24 0.34
C CYS A 146 -13.39 2.17 -1.09
N TRP A 147 -14.47 1.41 -1.31
CA TRP A 147 -15.22 1.28 -2.56
C TRP A 147 -14.53 0.50 -3.66
N PHE A 148 -13.48 -0.25 -3.34
CA PHE A 148 -12.97 -1.25 -4.26
C PHE A 148 -13.98 -2.37 -4.44
N LYS A 149 -14.14 -2.80 -5.69
CA LYS A 149 -15.03 -3.91 -6.09
C LYS A 149 -14.18 -5.10 -6.53
N GLU A 150 -14.62 -6.30 -6.17
CA GLU A 150 -14.00 -7.53 -6.68
C GLU A 150 -14.40 -7.71 -8.14
N VAL A 151 -13.42 -7.90 -9.02
CA VAL A 151 -13.64 -8.02 -10.46
C VAL A 151 -13.17 -9.33 -11.02
N TRP A 152 -12.20 -9.96 -10.39
CA TRP A 152 -11.69 -11.26 -10.84
C TRP A 152 -11.04 -12.03 -9.71
N LYS A 153 -10.92 -13.37 -9.91
CA LYS A 153 -10.31 -14.28 -8.95
C LYS A 153 -9.42 -15.29 -9.67
N LYS A 154 -8.15 -15.37 -9.24
CA LYS A 154 -7.22 -16.40 -9.67
C LYS A 154 -7.21 -17.52 -8.65
N HIS A 155 -7.70 -18.71 -9.07
CA HIS A 155 -7.92 -19.83 -8.15
C HIS A 155 -6.63 -20.56 -7.79
N HIS A 156 -6.51 -20.96 -6.53
CA HIS A 156 -5.49 -21.88 -6.00
C HIS A 156 -4.04 -21.52 -6.31
N CYS A 157 -3.75 -20.25 -6.52
CA CYS A 157 -2.44 -19.76 -6.96
C CYS A 157 -1.49 -19.38 -5.81
N GLU A 158 -1.98 -19.36 -4.60
CA GLU A 158 -1.16 -19.11 -3.39
C GLU A 158 -1.14 -20.36 -2.51
N TYR A 159 0.06 -20.74 -2.06
CA TYR A 159 0.23 -21.85 -1.13
C TYR A 159 0.83 -21.32 0.17
N CYS A 160 0.07 -21.42 1.25
CA CYS A 160 0.47 -20.94 2.57
C CYS A 160 -0.14 -21.83 3.64
N ASN A 161 0.66 -22.19 4.67
CA ASN A 161 0.22 -23.01 5.79
C ASN A 161 -0.52 -24.30 5.35
N TRP A 162 0.07 -25.04 4.39
CA TRP A 162 -0.46 -26.30 3.85
C TRP A 162 -1.81 -26.20 3.16
N LYS A 163 -2.24 -24.96 2.82
CA LYS A 163 -3.50 -24.70 2.10
C LYS A 163 -3.26 -23.87 0.84
N ARG A 164 -4.13 -24.05 -0.14
CA ARG A 164 -4.16 -23.22 -1.34
C ARG A 164 -5.23 -22.17 -1.22
N TYR A 165 -4.88 -20.96 -1.65
CA TYR A 165 -5.74 -19.79 -1.61
C TYR A 165 -5.80 -19.12 -2.97
N ASP A 166 -6.83 -18.33 -3.15
CA ASP A 166 -7.04 -17.54 -4.35
C ASP A 166 -6.40 -16.16 -4.20
N TRP A 167 -6.11 -15.54 -5.33
CA TRP A 167 -5.88 -14.11 -5.40
C TRP A 167 -7.12 -13.42 -5.94
N ILE A 168 -7.55 -12.37 -5.29
CA ILE A 168 -8.70 -11.57 -5.65
C ILE A 168 -8.19 -10.25 -6.24
N LEU A 169 -8.58 -9.96 -7.47
CA LEU A 169 -8.37 -8.65 -8.09
C LEU A 169 -9.52 -7.75 -7.66
N MET A 170 -9.18 -6.59 -7.10
CA MET A 170 -10.15 -5.56 -6.77
C MET A 170 -9.78 -4.26 -7.50
N GLU A 171 -10.78 -3.48 -7.88
CA GLU A 171 -10.57 -2.20 -8.55
C GLU A 171 -11.51 -1.10 -8.05
N ILE A 172 -11.11 0.14 -8.28
CA ILE A 172 -11.94 1.33 -8.10
C ILE A 172 -11.76 2.27 -9.29
N LEU A 173 -12.87 2.75 -9.83
CA LEU A 173 -12.86 3.72 -10.92
C LEU A 173 -13.00 5.16 -10.40
N LYS A 174 -12.36 6.12 -11.07
CA LYS A 174 -12.45 7.55 -10.75
C LYS A 174 -13.89 8.05 -10.55
N PRO A 175 -14.89 7.70 -11.38
CA PRO A 175 -16.28 8.13 -11.17
C PRO A 175 -16.89 7.61 -9.86
N ASP A 176 -16.57 6.38 -9.45
CA ASP A 176 -17.06 5.81 -8.19
C ASP A 176 -16.47 6.55 -6.99
N TRP A 177 -15.16 6.86 -7.05
CA TRP A 177 -14.49 7.65 -6.03
C TRP A 177 -15.03 9.08 -5.92
N VAL A 178 -15.28 9.75 -7.05
CA VAL A 178 -15.84 11.11 -7.08
C VAL A 178 -17.24 11.14 -6.46
N LYS A 179 -18.10 10.14 -6.74
CA LYS A 179 -19.43 10.04 -6.14
C LYS A 179 -19.39 9.94 -4.61
N LYS A 180 -18.38 9.27 -4.07
CA LYS A 180 -18.20 9.13 -2.62
C LYS A 180 -17.76 10.42 -1.94
N ASN A 181 -16.99 11.26 -2.63
CA ASN A 181 -16.34 12.44 -2.04
C ASN A 181 -17.04 13.76 -2.38
N LYS A 182 -18.23 13.70 -3.00
CA LYS A 182 -19.18 14.78 -3.12
C LYS A 182 -20.10 14.83 -1.92
#